data_b2a599d1cef0cfb0559ec817a1c8040e
#
_entry.id   b2a599d1cef0cfb0559ec817a1c8040e
#
_cell.length_a   1.000
_cell.length_b   1.000
_cell.length_c   1.000
_cell.angle_alpha   90.00
_cell.angle_beta   90.00
_cell.angle_gamma   90.00
#
_symmetry.space_group_name_H-M   'P 1'
#
loop_
_entity.id
_entity.type
_entity.pdbx_description
1 polymer ?
#
loop_
_entity_poly.entity_id
_entity_poly.type
_entity_poly.pdbx_seq_one_letter_code
_entity_poly.pdbx_strand_id
1 'polypeptide(L)'
;MSLNLLQSSPYQVGGSLAANHPSYSQREADRELLAQLRGGKFCYVFNCRQMGKSSLRVRTMHQLQQDGVVCVSIDITSLGTEADPQKWYNGIITQLYLGLSLAGKVALKPWLREREQLSPIQKLREFIEEIILRAIGDRQIVIFIDEIDKVLSLPFSLDDFFSYIRFCYNQRADDGEYNRLSFALFGVATPSDLIDNKTQTPFNIGQAIALTGFRLTXXXXXXXXSAPQCWFWGG
;
A
#
# COMPACT_ATOMS: atom_id res chain seq x y z
N MET A 1 -6.74 -25.57 43.02
CA MET A 1 -6.77 -25.50 41.55
C MET A 1 -7.13 -24.10 41.13
N SER A 2 -6.13 -23.25 40.91
CA SER A 2 -6.34 -21.85 40.52
C SER A 2 -6.27 -21.77 38.99
N LEU A 3 -7.41 -21.54 38.40
CA LEU A 3 -7.50 -21.29 36.95
C LEU A 3 -6.94 -19.90 36.64
N ASN A 4 -5.73 -19.87 36.12
CA ASN A 4 -5.14 -18.68 35.54
C ASN A 4 -5.84 -18.37 34.22
N LEU A 5 -6.97 -17.68 34.32
CA LEU A 5 -7.61 -17.07 33.15
C LEU A 5 -7.00 -15.68 32.93
N LEU A 6 -5.75 -15.65 32.53
CA LEU A 6 -5.20 -14.45 31.90
C LEU A 6 -5.78 -14.41 30.49
N GLN A 7 -7.00 -13.91 30.38
CA GLN A 7 -7.55 -13.54 29.09
C GLN A 7 -6.65 -12.40 28.54
N SER A 8 -5.81 -12.76 27.58
CA SER A 8 -5.05 -11.76 26.83
C SER A 8 -6.05 -10.75 26.26
N SER A 9 -5.82 -9.48 26.54
CA SER A 9 -6.65 -8.40 26.01
C SER A 9 -6.82 -8.59 24.50
N PRO A 10 -8.03 -8.52 23.96
CA PRO A 10 -8.21 -8.61 22.51
C PRO A 10 -7.68 -7.37 21.80
N TYR A 11 -7.23 -6.37 22.53
CA TYR A 11 -6.73 -5.11 21.95
C TYR A 11 -5.22 -5.13 21.83
N GLN A 12 -4.74 -4.87 20.63
CA GLN A 12 -3.31 -4.73 20.34
C GLN A 12 -2.92 -3.25 20.43
N VAL A 13 -1.85 -2.97 21.15
CA VAL A 13 -1.31 -1.60 21.28
C VAL A 13 -0.19 -1.44 20.25
N GLY A 14 -0.43 -0.61 19.23
CA GLY A 14 0.54 -0.31 18.17
C GLY A 14 0.63 -1.40 17.11
N GLY A 15 1.26 -1.05 15.99
CA GLY A 15 1.43 -1.93 14.85
C GLY A 15 0.17 -2.15 14.03
N SER A 16 0.29 -2.98 13.00
CA SER A 16 -0.82 -3.36 12.13
C SER A 16 -1.55 -4.57 12.72
N LEU A 17 -2.87 -4.53 12.69
CA LEU A 17 -3.66 -5.71 13.05
C LEU A 17 -3.57 -6.75 11.93
N ALA A 18 -3.52 -8.02 12.30
CA ALA A 18 -3.66 -9.12 11.35
C ALA A 18 -5.01 -9.03 10.64
N ALA A 19 -5.10 -9.60 9.44
CA ALA A 19 -6.29 -9.48 8.58
C ALA A 19 -7.58 -9.94 9.27
N ASN A 20 -7.49 -10.98 10.11
CA ASN A 20 -8.64 -11.58 10.80
C ASN A 20 -8.65 -11.28 12.30
N HIS A 21 -7.99 -10.20 12.73
CA HIS A 21 -7.91 -9.86 14.15
C HIS A 21 -9.31 -9.50 14.70
N PRO A 22 -9.74 -10.09 15.84
CA PRO A 22 -11.10 -9.92 16.32
C PRO A 22 -11.45 -8.48 16.73
N SER A 23 -10.47 -7.66 17.10
CA SER A 23 -10.73 -6.25 17.44
C SER A 23 -10.81 -5.32 16.24
N TYR A 24 -10.65 -5.83 15.02
CA TYR A 24 -10.75 -4.99 13.81
C TYR A 24 -12.21 -4.63 13.54
N SER A 25 -12.50 -3.35 13.55
CA SER A 25 -13.84 -2.84 13.20
C SER A 25 -13.81 -2.35 11.75
N GLN A 26 -14.63 -2.95 10.91
CA GLN A 26 -14.72 -2.63 9.48
C GLN A 26 -15.39 -1.26 9.29
N ARG A 27 -14.79 -0.45 8.42
CA ARG A 27 -15.29 0.90 8.08
C ARG A 27 -15.71 0.96 6.62
N GLU A 28 -16.31 2.08 6.23
CA GLU A 28 -16.67 2.33 4.83
C GLU A 28 -15.44 2.23 3.92
N ALA A 29 -14.30 2.78 4.38
CA ALA A 29 -13.03 2.74 3.65
C ALA A 29 -12.60 1.32 3.27
N ASP A 30 -12.91 0.31 4.10
CA ASP A 30 -12.59 -1.10 3.80
C ASP A 30 -13.32 -1.58 2.55
N ARG A 31 -14.62 -1.29 2.48
CA ARG A 31 -15.45 -1.69 1.34
C ARG A 31 -15.09 -0.91 0.09
N GLU A 32 -14.89 0.40 0.25
CA GLU A 32 -14.57 1.28 -0.86
C GLU A 32 -13.24 0.93 -1.49
N LEU A 33 -12.16 0.83 -0.70
CA LEU A 33 -10.83 0.50 -1.19
C LEU A 33 -10.83 -0.85 -1.92
N LEU A 34 -11.45 -1.86 -1.31
CA LEU A 34 -11.54 -3.20 -1.90
C LEU A 34 -12.26 -3.16 -3.26
N ALA A 35 -13.41 -2.46 -3.32
CA ALA A 35 -14.20 -2.36 -4.55
C ALA A 35 -13.43 -1.64 -5.67
N GLN A 36 -12.77 -0.53 -5.33
CA GLN A 36 -12.00 0.23 -6.32
C GLN A 36 -10.81 -0.57 -6.85
N LEU A 37 -10.08 -1.26 -5.97
CA LEU A 37 -8.93 -2.07 -6.40
C LEU A 37 -9.37 -3.30 -7.21
N ARG A 38 -10.52 -3.93 -6.87
CA ARG A 38 -11.11 -5.00 -7.71
C ARG A 38 -11.44 -4.48 -9.10
N GLY A 39 -11.89 -3.23 -9.19
CA GLY A 39 -12.15 -2.57 -10.47
C GLY A 39 -10.91 -2.05 -11.18
N GLY A 40 -9.72 -2.41 -10.70
CA GLY A 40 -8.46 -2.01 -11.33
C GLY A 40 -8.12 -0.53 -11.17
N LYS A 41 -8.76 0.17 -10.23
CA LYS A 41 -8.49 1.61 -10.05
C LYS A 41 -7.21 1.84 -9.25
N PHE A 42 -6.50 2.92 -9.59
CA PHE A 42 -5.44 3.45 -8.74
C PHE A 42 -6.10 4.11 -7.51
N CYS A 43 -5.59 3.82 -6.32
CA CYS A 43 -6.16 4.33 -5.07
C CYS A 43 -5.10 4.98 -4.18
N TYR A 44 -5.51 5.93 -3.33
CA TYR A 44 -4.63 6.44 -2.29
C TYR A 44 -5.40 6.69 -1.00
N VAL A 45 -4.75 6.39 0.13
CA VAL A 45 -5.30 6.50 1.48
C VAL A 45 -4.36 7.40 2.28
N PHE A 46 -4.63 8.70 2.26
CA PHE A 46 -3.81 9.68 2.96
C PHE A 46 -4.56 10.18 4.18
N ASN A 47 -3.96 9.99 5.35
CA ASN A 47 -4.58 10.38 6.62
C ASN A 47 -3.49 10.48 7.69
N CYS A 48 -3.79 11.14 8.79
CA CYS A 48 -2.87 11.28 9.91
C CYS A 48 -2.47 9.91 10.49
N ARG A 49 -1.46 9.94 11.34
CA ARG A 49 -0.95 8.71 11.97
C ARG A 49 -2.02 8.08 12.86
N GLN A 50 -1.90 6.79 13.10
CA GLN A 50 -2.74 6.00 14.01
C GLN A 50 -4.22 5.90 13.61
N MET A 51 -4.56 6.24 12.38
CA MET A 51 -5.92 6.07 11.85
C MET A 51 -6.20 4.65 11.34
N GLY A 52 -5.24 3.74 11.46
CA GLY A 52 -5.42 2.35 11.06
C GLY A 52 -5.15 2.07 9.58
N LYS A 53 -4.38 2.93 8.90
CA LYS A 53 -4.03 2.77 7.48
C LYS A 53 -3.39 1.41 7.19
N SER A 54 -2.39 1.03 7.98
CA SER A 54 -1.65 -0.22 7.75
C SER A 54 -2.53 -1.45 8.01
N SER A 55 -3.44 -1.39 8.98
CA SER A 55 -4.41 -2.49 9.21
C SER A 55 -5.40 -2.59 8.04
N LEU A 56 -5.86 -1.46 7.51
CA LEU A 56 -6.71 -1.41 6.31
C LEU A 56 -5.97 -2.05 5.13
N ARG A 57 -4.70 -1.69 4.92
CA ARG A 57 -3.87 -2.27 3.85
C ARG A 57 -3.76 -3.80 3.99
N VAL A 58 -3.40 -4.27 5.19
CA VAL A 58 -3.22 -5.72 5.44
C VAL A 58 -4.53 -6.47 5.14
N ARG A 59 -5.65 -5.95 5.61
CA ARG A 59 -6.95 -6.59 5.40
C ARG A 59 -7.36 -6.60 3.93
N THR A 60 -7.23 -5.45 3.25
CA THR A 60 -7.58 -5.33 1.82
C THR A 60 -6.72 -6.27 0.98
N MET A 61 -5.41 -6.29 1.25
CA MET A 61 -4.47 -7.17 0.56
C MET A 61 -4.87 -8.64 0.72
N HIS A 62 -5.20 -9.05 1.94
CA HIS A 62 -5.63 -10.42 2.23
C HIS A 62 -6.90 -10.78 1.45
N GLN A 63 -7.89 -9.90 1.42
CA GLN A 63 -9.15 -10.14 0.69
C GLN A 63 -8.93 -10.23 -0.82
N LEU A 64 -8.10 -9.34 -1.39
CA LEU A 64 -7.75 -9.40 -2.80
C LEU A 64 -7.02 -10.70 -3.15
N GLN A 65 -6.13 -11.16 -2.28
CA GLN A 65 -5.42 -12.43 -2.48
C GLN A 65 -6.38 -13.62 -2.47
N GLN A 66 -7.42 -13.58 -1.63
CA GLN A 66 -8.47 -14.60 -1.64
C GLN A 66 -9.27 -14.61 -2.95
N ASP A 67 -9.36 -13.46 -3.61
CA ASP A 67 -10.00 -13.34 -4.94
C ASP A 67 -9.07 -13.73 -6.10
N GLY A 68 -7.83 -14.16 -5.81
CA GLY A 68 -6.86 -14.55 -6.83
C GLY A 68 -6.00 -13.41 -7.36
N VAL A 69 -6.16 -12.20 -6.82
CA VAL A 69 -5.34 -11.03 -7.19
C VAL A 69 -3.93 -11.20 -6.63
N VAL A 70 -2.93 -10.92 -7.43
CA VAL A 70 -1.53 -10.94 -6.98
C VAL A 70 -1.22 -9.60 -6.32
N CYS A 71 -0.82 -9.65 -5.05
CA CYS A 71 -0.57 -8.45 -4.27
C CYS A 71 0.87 -8.44 -3.75
N VAL A 72 1.49 -7.27 -3.80
CA VAL A 72 2.81 -7.05 -3.20
C VAL A 72 2.76 -5.73 -2.42
N SER A 73 3.45 -5.69 -1.29
CA SER A 73 3.54 -4.47 -0.49
C SER A 73 5.00 -4.01 -0.42
N ILE A 74 5.21 -2.75 -0.76
CA ILE A 74 6.50 -2.05 -0.67
C ILE A 74 6.42 -1.14 0.55
N ASP A 75 7.36 -1.25 1.45
CA ASP A 75 7.50 -0.35 2.60
C ASP A 75 8.67 0.61 2.31
N ILE A 76 8.33 1.87 2.08
CA ILE A 76 9.33 2.90 1.75
C ILE A 76 10.34 3.09 2.89
N THR A 77 9.92 2.88 4.14
CA THR A 77 10.83 3.06 5.29
C THR A 77 12.04 2.13 5.23
N SER A 78 11.88 0.97 4.64
CA SER A 78 12.96 -0.03 4.56
C SER A 78 14.03 0.31 3.52
N LEU A 79 13.80 1.31 2.67
CA LEU A 79 14.73 1.71 1.60
C LEU A 79 15.82 2.67 2.08
N GLY A 80 15.60 3.30 3.26
CA GLY A 80 16.50 4.31 3.80
C GLY A 80 16.35 5.66 3.11
N THR A 81 16.80 6.70 3.80
CA THR A 81 16.67 8.09 3.32
C THR A 81 17.98 8.64 2.72
N GLU A 82 19.10 7.95 2.95
CA GLU A 82 20.43 8.37 2.46
C GLU A 82 20.80 7.71 1.13
N ALA A 83 19.88 6.98 0.53
CA ALA A 83 20.15 6.29 -0.73
C ALA A 83 20.23 7.28 -1.90
N ASP A 84 21.09 6.99 -2.84
CA ASP A 84 21.05 7.65 -4.15
C ASP A 84 19.87 7.08 -4.98
N PRO A 85 19.44 7.77 -6.04
CA PRO A 85 18.30 7.29 -6.84
C PRO A 85 18.46 5.84 -7.32
N GLN A 86 19.65 5.44 -7.78
CA GLN A 86 19.88 4.07 -8.27
C GLN A 86 19.63 3.04 -7.18
N LYS A 87 20.16 3.29 -5.99
CA LYS A 87 19.99 2.37 -4.85
C LYS A 87 18.53 2.31 -4.41
N TRP A 88 17.86 3.47 -4.39
CA TRP A 88 16.45 3.54 -3.99
C TRP A 88 15.57 2.72 -4.93
N TYR A 89 15.68 2.96 -6.25
CA TYR A 89 14.89 2.22 -7.24
C TYR A 89 15.24 0.73 -7.28
N ASN A 90 16.52 0.38 -7.11
CA ASN A 90 16.93 -1.02 -7.00
C ASN A 90 16.30 -1.68 -5.75
N GLY A 91 16.12 -0.91 -4.68
CA GLY A 91 15.41 -1.37 -3.48
C GLY A 91 13.94 -1.67 -3.77
N ILE A 92 13.26 -0.77 -4.49
CA ILE A 92 11.87 -1.00 -4.95
C ILE A 92 11.80 -2.31 -5.78
N ILE A 93 12.69 -2.44 -6.76
CA ILE A 93 12.76 -3.64 -7.62
C ILE A 93 12.96 -4.90 -6.77
N THR A 94 13.86 -4.82 -5.77
CA THR A 94 14.14 -5.95 -4.89
C THR A 94 12.91 -6.33 -4.06
N GLN A 95 12.18 -5.35 -3.50
CA GLN A 95 10.95 -5.65 -2.77
C GLN A 95 9.88 -6.26 -3.66
N LEU A 96 9.73 -5.75 -4.90
CA LEU A 96 8.82 -6.34 -5.89
C LEU A 96 9.23 -7.80 -6.19
N TYR A 97 10.52 -8.03 -6.44
CA TYR A 97 11.05 -9.35 -6.75
C TYR A 97 10.75 -10.36 -5.64
N LEU A 98 11.04 -9.97 -4.39
CA LEU A 98 10.83 -10.84 -3.22
C LEU A 98 9.33 -11.03 -2.95
N GLY A 99 8.57 -9.94 -2.94
CA GLY A 99 7.15 -9.98 -2.59
C GLY A 99 6.28 -10.73 -3.60
N LEU A 100 6.71 -10.75 -4.86
CA LEU A 100 6.02 -11.48 -5.94
C LEU A 100 6.61 -12.90 -6.15
N SER A 101 7.55 -13.32 -5.30
CA SER A 101 8.19 -14.64 -5.36
C SER A 101 8.75 -14.96 -6.75
N LEU A 102 9.50 -14.01 -7.32
CA LEU A 102 10.06 -14.16 -8.67
C LEU A 102 11.39 -14.91 -8.68
N ALA A 103 11.84 -15.41 -7.52
CA ALA A 103 13.01 -16.28 -7.43
C ALA A 103 12.79 -17.53 -8.30
N GLY A 104 13.77 -17.84 -9.12
CA GLY A 104 13.65 -18.95 -10.08
C GLY A 104 13.06 -18.55 -11.43
N LYS A 105 12.42 -17.39 -11.53
CA LYS A 105 11.91 -16.86 -12.81
C LYS A 105 12.89 -15.89 -13.44
N VAL A 106 13.64 -15.14 -12.64
CA VAL A 106 14.67 -14.22 -13.11
C VAL A 106 15.82 -14.18 -12.10
N ALA A 107 17.04 -14.11 -12.63
CA ALA A 107 18.25 -13.92 -11.81
C ALA A 107 18.42 -12.40 -11.58
N LEU A 108 17.93 -11.89 -10.46
CA LEU A 108 17.82 -10.45 -10.22
C LEU A 108 19.17 -9.72 -10.33
N LYS A 109 20.24 -10.26 -9.73
CA LYS A 109 21.55 -9.58 -9.73
C LYS A 109 22.13 -9.41 -11.15
N PRO A 110 22.18 -10.47 -12.00
CA PRO A 110 22.55 -10.27 -13.41
C PRO A 110 21.65 -9.31 -14.15
N TRP A 111 20.32 -9.43 -13.96
CA TRP A 111 19.33 -8.57 -14.62
C TRP A 111 19.61 -7.08 -14.32
N LEU A 112 19.87 -6.73 -13.06
CA LEU A 112 20.19 -5.36 -12.64
C LEU A 112 21.52 -4.88 -13.23
N ARG A 113 22.53 -5.76 -13.29
CA ARG A 113 23.86 -5.43 -13.82
C ARG A 113 23.80 -5.12 -15.32
N GLU A 114 23.07 -5.92 -16.08
CA GLU A 114 22.92 -5.71 -17.52
C GLU A 114 22.26 -4.37 -17.85
N ARG A 115 21.57 -3.78 -16.89
CA ARG A 115 20.81 -2.52 -17.05
C ARG A 115 21.39 -1.35 -16.26
N GLU A 116 22.68 -1.42 -15.92
CA GLU A 116 23.36 -0.35 -15.18
C GLU A 116 23.31 1.00 -15.92
N GLN A 117 23.26 0.96 -17.25
CA GLN A 117 23.26 2.15 -18.08
C GLN A 117 21.89 2.87 -18.14
N LEU A 118 20.84 2.19 -17.73
CA LEU A 118 19.50 2.78 -17.74
C LEU A 118 19.31 3.74 -16.56
N SER A 119 18.49 4.75 -16.78
CA SER A 119 18.07 5.61 -15.67
C SER A 119 17.26 4.78 -14.63
N PRO A 120 17.22 5.21 -13.36
CA PRO A 120 16.52 4.44 -12.33
C PRO A 120 15.07 4.13 -12.68
N ILE A 121 14.35 5.10 -13.23
CA ILE A 121 12.94 4.92 -13.58
C ILE A 121 12.78 3.98 -14.81
N GLN A 122 13.68 4.07 -15.77
CA GLN A 122 13.67 3.15 -16.92
C GLN A 122 13.88 1.71 -16.47
N LYS A 123 14.79 1.49 -15.52
CA LYS A 123 15.04 0.17 -14.94
C LYS A 123 13.80 -0.38 -14.24
N LEU A 124 13.11 0.44 -13.45
CA LEU A 124 11.86 0.04 -12.80
C LEU A 124 10.79 -0.30 -13.84
N ARG A 125 10.68 0.53 -14.87
CA ARG A 125 9.73 0.32 -15.96
C ARG A 125 9.98 -1.04 -16.63
N GLU A 126 11.21 -1.31 -17.07
CA GLU A 126 11.54 -2.60 -17.70
C GLU A 126 11.26 -3.78 -16.79
N PHE A 127 11.54 -3.63 -15.48
CA PHE A 127 11.26 -4.69 -14.52
C PHE A 127 9.77 -5.00 -14.46
N ILE A 128 8.93 -3.98 -14.44
CA ILE A 128 7.48 -4.18 -14.41
C ILE A 128 7.00 -4.80 -15.73
N GLU A 129 7.43 -4.24 -16.87
CA GLU A 129 6.96 -4.68 -18.20
C GLU A 129 7.48 -6.07 -18.58
N GLU A 130 8.79 -6.29 -18.46
CA GLU A 130 9.41 -7.51 -18.94
C GLU A 130 9.30 -8.68 -17.96
N ILE A 131 9.30 -8.38 -16.67
CA ILE A 131 9.33 -9.42 -15.65
C ILE A 131 7.97 -9.61 -14.99
N ILE A 132 7.41 -8.55 -14.38
CA ILE A 132 6.20 -8.71 -13.56
C ILE A 132 5.00 -9.06 -14.43
N LEU A 133 4.72 -8.27 -15.46
CA LEU A 133 3.55 -8.50 -16.32
C LEU A 133 3.61 -9.85 -17.03
N ARG A 134 4.82 -10.29 -17.46
CA ARG A 134 4.98 -11.59 -18.12
C ARG A 134 4.93 -12.76 -17.13
N ALA A 135 5.57 -12.63 -15.97
CA ALA A 135 5.69 -13.73 -15.00
C ALA A 135 4.37 -14.08 -14.31
N ILE A 136 3.46 -13.11 -14.21
CA ILE A 136 2.22 -13.27 -13.42
C ILE A 136 1.04 -13.78 -14.28
N GLY A 137 1.19 -13.79 -15.59
CA GLY A 137 0.12 -14.22 -16.50
C GLY A 137 -1.06 -13.24 -16.44
N ASP A 138 -2.26 -13.75 -16.66
CA ASP A 138 -3.46 -12.92 -16.85
C ASP A 138 -4.05 -12.37 -15.54
N ARG A 139 -3.44 -12.68 -14.40
CA ARG A 139 -3.98 -12.26 -13.10
C ARG A 139 -3.80 -10.76 -12.87
N GLN A 140 -4.76 -10.18 -12.16
CA GLN A 140 -4.67 -8.79 -11.71
C GLN A 140 -3.54 -8.65 -10.68
N ILE A 141 -2.86 -7.50 -10.71
CA ILE A 141 -1.71 -7.20 -9.86
C ILE A 141 -1.99 -5.88 -9.14
N VAL A 142 -1.84 -5.88 -7.82
CA VAL A 142 -1.95 -4.65 -7.03
C VAL A 142 -0.65 -4.44 -6.25
N ILE A 143 0.00 -3.31 -6.51
CA ILE A 143 1.22 -2.89 -5.81
C ILE A 143 0.81 -1.89 -4.72
N PHE A 144 0.94 -2.31 -3.46
CA PHE A 144 0.71 -1.46 -2.29
C PHE A 144 2.01 -0.76 -1.92
N ILE A 145 1.96 0.55 -1.72
CA ILE A 145 3.12 1.35 -1.34
C ILE A 145 2.78 2.03 -0.01
N ASP A 146 3.44 1.59 1.06
CA ASP A 146 3.18 2.08 2.42
C ASP A 146 4.21 3.12 2.82
N GLU A 147 3.81 4.06 3.67
CA GLU A 147 4.63 5.14 4.21
C GLU A 147 5.23 6.03 3.10
N ILE A 148 4.42 6.32 2.05
CA ILE A 148 4.89 7.08 0.88
C ILE A 148 5.40 8.48 1.27
N ASP A 149 4.93 9.06 2.38
CA ASP A 149 5.41 10.36 2.86
C ASP A 149 6.91 10.36 3.22
N LYS A 150 7.52 9.20 3.40
CA LYS A 150 8.96 9.10 3.64
C LYS A 150 9.79 9.61 2.45
N VAL A 151 9.20 9.64 1.26
CA VAL A 151 9.88 10.19 0.07
C VAL A 151 10.20 11.68 0.22
N LEU A 152 9.46 12.39 1.09
CA LEU A 152 9.70 13.82 1.33
C LEU A 152 11.05 14.12 1.99
N SER A 153 11.69 13.12 2.58
CA SER A 153 13.01 13.26 3.20
C SER A 153 14.15 12.82 2.27
N LEU A 154 13.85 12.40 1.05
CA LEU A 154 14.89 11.99 0.08
C LEU A 154 15.59 13.22 -0.49
N PRO A 155 16.90 13.12 -0.79
CA PRO A 155 17.65 14.24 -1.38
C PRO A 155 17.42 14.37 -2.90
N PHE A 156 16.39 13.76 -3.45
CA PHE A 156 16.05 13.82 -4.88
C PHE A 156 14.53 13.75 -5.07
N SER A 157 14.05 14.30 -6.18
CA SER A 157 12.62 14.31 -6.51
C SER A 157 12.16 12.92 -6.96
N LEU A 158 10.91 12.58 -6.63
CA LEU A 158 10.24 11.38 -7.13
C LEU A 158 9.16 11.69 -8.17
N ASP A 159 9.22 12.86 -8.80
CA ASP A 159 8.28 13.20 -9.88
C ASP A 159 8.27 12.14 -10.98
N ASP A 160 9.44 11.58 -11.33
CA ASP A 160 9.52 10.49 -12.31
C ASP A 160 8.75 9.25 -11.87
N PHE A 161 8.82 8.92 -10.57
CA PHE A 161 8.11 7.76 -10.02
C PHE A 161 6.58 7.97 -10.11
N PHE A 162 6.11 9.13 -9.72
CA PHE A 162 4.68 9.45 -9.78
C PHE A 162 4.20 9.58 -11.23
N SER A 163 5.03 10.15 -12.11
CA SER A 163 4.76 10.22 -13.55
C SER A 163 4.65 8.81 -14.16
N TYR A 164 5.48 7.88 -13.70
CA TYR A 164 5.42 6.50 -14.17
C TYR A 164 4.12 5.80 -13.73
N ILE A 165 3.65 6.03 -12.51
CA ILE A 165 2.35 5.50 -12.07
C ILE A 165 1.24 6.02 -13.00
N ARG A 166 1.27 7.32 -13.31
CA ARG A 166 0.32 7.92 -14.26
C ARG A 166 0.46 7.31 -15.66
N PHE A 167 1.70 7.10 -16.12
CA PHE A 167 1.97 6.45 -17.40
C PHE A 167 1.32 5.06 -17.45
N CYS A 168 1.47 4.25 -16.40
CA CYS A 168 0.86 2.92 -16.36
C CYS A 168 -0.65 2.97 -16.54
N TYR A 169 -1.31 3.98 -15.97
CA TYR A 169 -2.76 4.15 -16.14
C TYR A 169 -3.10 4.53 -17.58
N ASN A 170 -2.37 5.48 -18.16
CA ASN A 170 -2.64 5.97 -19.53
C ASN A 170 -2.39 4.86 -20.57
N GLN A 171 -1.36 4.05 -20.36
CA GLN A 171 -1.02 2.94 -21.27
C GLN A 171 -2.15 1.91 -21.43
N ARG A 172 -3.09 1.87 -20.52
CA ARG A 172 -4.24 0.95 -20.60
C ARG A 172 -5.06 1.10 -21.90
N ALA A 173 -5.02 2.28 -22.49
CA ALA A 173 -5.72 2.54 -23.75
C ALA A 173 -5.00 1.90 -24.95
N ASP A 174 -3.68 1.78 -24.86
CA ASP A 174 -2.85 1.30 -25.95
C ASP A 174 -2.38 -0.16 -25.76
N ASP A 175 -2.24 -0.58 -24.50
CA ASP A 175 -1.75 -1.91 -24.16
C ASP A 175 -2.60 -2.50 -23.00
N GLY A 176 -3.37 -3.52 -23.34
CA GLY A 176 -4.28 -4.19 -22.41
C GLY A 176 -3.61 -4.81 -21.19
N GLU A 177 -2.30 -5.11 -21.27
CA GLU A 177 -1.56 -5.69 -20.14
C GLU A 177 -1.58 -4.77 -18.93
N TYR A 178 -1.58 -3.45 -19.16
CA TYR A 178 -1.63 -2.46 -18.08
C TYR A 178 -2.98 -2.42 -17.35
N ASN A 179 -4.05 -2.98 -17.93
CA ASN A 179 -5.35 -3.07 -17.23
C ASN A 179 -5.26 -3.97 -15.99
N ARG A 180 -4.31 -4.88 -15.97
CA ARG A 180 -4.08 -5.80 -14.85
C ARG A 180 -3.32 -5.17 -13.69
N LEU A 181 -2.67 -4.01 -13.94
CA LEU A 181 -1.77 -3.37 -12.96
C LEU A 181 -2.46 -2.19 -12.28
N SER A 182 -2.45 -2.21 -10.94
CA SER A 182 -2.98 -1.13 -10.11
C SER A 182 -2.01 -0.79 -8.98
N PHE A 183 -2.16 0.41 -8.45
CA PHE A 183 -1.35 0.90 -7.33
C PHE A 183 -2.26 1.39 -6.20
N ALA A 184 -1.82 1.17 -4.97
CA ALA A 184 -2.51 1.67 -3.77
C ALA A 184 -1.48 2.34 -2.85
N LEU A 185 -1.54 3.66 -2.73
CA LEU A 185 -0.58 4.44 -1.94
C LEU A 185 -1.13 4.75 -0.55
N PHE A 186 -0.30 4.57 0.47
CA PHE A 186 -0.65 4.85 1.87
C PHE A 186 0.38 5.79 2.49
N GLY A 187 -0.10 6.82 3.20
CA GLY A 187 0.80 7.77 3.85
C GLY A 187 0.10 8.85 4.65
N VAL A 188 0.89 9.79 5.15
CA VAL A 188 0.42 10.92 5.93
C VAL A 188 0.39 12.21 5.11
N ALA A 189 1.13 12.26 4.01
CA ALA A 189 1.24 13.43 3.13
C ALA A 189 -0.06 13.75 2.40
N THR A 190 -0.18 14.95 1.89
CA THR A 190 -1.23 15.29 0.91
C THR A 190 -0.68 15.10 -0.51
N PRO A 191 -1.54 14.97 -1.52
CA PRO A 191 -1.06 14.92 -2.92
C PRO A 191 -0.14 16.09 -3.31
N SER A 192 -0.43 17.28 -2.81
CA SER A 192 0.37 18.47 -3.11
C SER A 192 1.75 18.49 -2.43
N ASP A 193 1.93 17.69 -1.37
CA ASP A 193 3.24 17.59 -0.72
C ASP A 193 4.18 16.68 -1.49
N LEU A 194 3.63 15.70 -2.22
CA LEU A 194 4.39 14.61 -2.82
C LEU A 194 4.93 14.93 -4.23
N ILE A 195 4.37 15.93 -4.90
CA ILE A 195 4.67 16.20 -6.31
C ILE A 195 4.90 17.70 -6.52
N ASP A 196 6.05 18.03 -7.05
CA ASP A 196 6.37 19.42 -7.44
C ASP A 196 5.64 19.80 -8.73
N ASN A 197 5.58 18.88 -9.70
CA ASN A 197 4.94 19.12 -10.99
C ASN A 197 3.48 18.67 -11.00
N LYS A 198 2.57 19.61 -10.73
CA LYS A 198 1.13 19.33 -10.61
C LYS A 198 0.47 18.87 -11.92
N THR A 199 1.11 19.06 -13.06
CA THR A 199 0.52 18.64 -14.35
C THR A 199 0.69 17.14 -14.62
N GLN A 200 1.65 16.51 -13.97
CA GLN A 200 1.98 15.10 -14.19
C GLN A 200 1.58 14.18 -13.02
N THR A 201 0.74 14.69 -12.14
CA THR A 201 0.33 13.95 -10.94
C THR A 201 -0.58 12.76 -11.27
N PRO A 202 -0.39 11.60 -10.62
CA PRO A 202 -1.34 10.49 -10.73
C PRO A 202 -2.60 10.69 -9.87
N PHE A 203 -2.61 11.68 -8.99
CA PHE A 203 -3.70 11.83 -8.02
C PHE A 203 -5.01 12.33 -8.66
N ASN A 204 -4.96 12.96 -9.83
CA ASN A 204 -6.17 13.33 -10.59
C ASN A 204 -6.87 12.14 -11.26
N ILE A 205 -6.16 11.04 -11.47
CA ILE A 205 -6.73 9.80 -12.03
C ILE A 205 -7.01 8.78 -10.94
N GLY A 206 -6.50 9.01 -9.74
CA GLY A 206 -6.64 8.10 -8.60
C GLY A 206 -7.93 8.35 -7.81
N GLN A 207 -8.33 7.33 -7.08
CA GLN A 207 -9.47 7.40 -6.15
C GLN A 207 -8.96 7.65 -4.74
N ALA A 208 -9.32 8.80 -4.18
CA ALA A 208 -9.04 9.11 -2.77
C ALA A 208 -9.99 8.31 -1.88
N ILE A 209 -9.43 7.51 -1.00
CA ILE A 209 -10.25 6.72 -0.05
C ILE A 209 -10.23 7.45 1.30
N ALA A 210 -11.39 7.90 1.73
CA ALA A 210 -11.54 8.67 2.96
C ALA A 210 -11.56 7.74 4.18
N LEU A 211 -10.46 7.72 4.93
CA LEU A 211 -10.35 6.90 6.14
C LEU A 211 -10.81 7.71 7.35
N THR A 212 -12.11 7.69 7.60
CA THR A 212 -12.69 8.39 8.77
C THR A 212 -12.50 7.59 10.05
N GLY A 213 -12.61 8.28 11.19
CA GLY A 213 -12.59 7.64 12.50
C GLY A 213 -13.77 6.69 12.70
N PHE A 214 -13.70 5.89 13.75
CA PHE A 214 -14.78 4.96 14.08
C PHE A 214 -16.00 5.74 14.54
N ARG A 215 -17.17 5.40 14.00
CA ARG A 215 -18.46 5.93 14.48
C ARG A 215 -19.01 4.97 15.53
N LEU A 216 -19.47 5.49 16.66
CA LEU A 216 -20.26 4.75 17.63
C LEU A 216 -21.63 4.54 16.99
N THR A 217 -21.78 3.41 16.36
CA THR A 217 -23.12 3.01 15.93
C THR A 217 -23.83 2.50 17.17
N UNK A 218 -24.71 3.01 17.47
CA UNK A 218 -25.43 2.69 18.58
C UNK A 218 -26.15 1.43 18.49
N UNK A 219 -25.66 0.81 18.15
CA UNK A 219 -26.16 -0.48 18.07
C UNK A 219 -25.82 -1.18 19.26
N UNK A 220 -25.68 -0.59 19.92
CA UNK A 220 -25.36 -1.47 20.85
C UNK A 220 -25.96 -1.36 22.14
N UNK A 221 -26.86 -1.30 21.94
CA UNK A 221 -27.48 -1.30 23.14
C UNK A 221 -27.51 -2.62 23.75
N UNK A 222 -27.10 -3.24 23.30
CA UNK A 222 -27.23 -4.47 23.90
C UNK A 222 -26.03 -4.91 24.65
N UNK A 223 -25.38 -4.28 24.75
CA UNK A 223 -24.35 -4.83 25.47
C UNK A 223 -23.80 -3.88 26.51
N UNK A 224 -24.56 -3.32 26.81
CA UNK A 224 -24.09 -2.45 27.72
C UNK A 224 -24.16 -2.93 29.07
N UNK A 225 -24.08 -3.74 29.10
CA UNK A 225 -24.02 -4.03 30.46
C UNK A 225 -22.75 -4.44 30.94
N SER A 226 -21.80 -3.92 31.22
CA SER A 226 -20.57 -4.13 31.97
C SER A 226 -19.38 -3.34 31.40
N ALA A 227 -19.52 -2.03 31.43
CA ALA A 227 -18.36 -1.16 31.28
C ALA A 227 -18.09 -0.41 32.59
N PRO A 228 -16.89 -0.48 33.16
CA PRO A 228 -16.56 0.40 34.29
C PRO A 228 -16.46 1.84 33.78
N GLN A 229 -16.98 2.74 34.57
CA GLN A 229 -16.93 4.18 34.29
C GLN A 229 -15.48 4.66 34.28
N CYS A 230 -15.02 5.04 33.11
CA CYS A 230 -13.74 5.75 32.99
C CYS A 230 -13.98 7.24 33.28
N TRP A 231 -13.30 7.73 34.30
CA TRP A 231 -13.36 9.11 34.74
C TRP A 231 -12.77 10.06 33.67
N PHE A 232 -13.56 11.08 33.36
CA PHE A 232 -13.07 12.24 32.59
C PHE A 232 -12.20 13.10 33.53
N TRP A 233 -10.94 13.29 33.17
CA TRP A 233 -10.15 14.38 33.72
C TRP A 233 -10.17 15.52 32.71
N GLY A 234 -10.87 16.60 33.07
CA GLY A 234 -10.76 17.86 32.37
C GLY A 234 -9.72 18.74 33.05
N GLY A 235 -8.91 19.43 32.29
CA GLY A 235 -7.94 20.44 32.72
C GLY A 235 -7.17 20.93 31.49
#